data_d034223e41c1ef03c9738ce0c7431adc
#
_entry.id   d034223e41c1ef03c9738ce0c7431adc
#
_cell.length_a   1.000
_cell.length_b   1.000
_cell.length_c   1.000
_cell.angle_alpha   90.00
_cell.angle_beta   90.00
_cell.angle_gamma   90.00
#
_symmetry.space_group_name_H-M   'P 1'
#
loop_
_entity.id
_entity.type
_entity.pdbx_description
1 polymer ?
#
loop_
_entity_poly.entity_id
_entity_poly.type
_entity_poly.pdbx_seq_one_letter_code
_entity_poly.pdbx_strand_id
1 'polypeptide(L)'
;MNSQRRNFLLATAAAAPAFLKAAQATKSIKVGLVGAGGRGSGAALQALRADDYAELTAVADIDLPIINESLARLKRAAGDKVKVEEAKKFTGLDAYQKLLATDVDVVILATPPGFRPMHYRAAVEANKHLFVEKPIAVDAPGVRSVMETTKLAKEKNLVVVSGFCWRYSNYIRATFEQIQQGAIGDLVSYYGTYLSNPVKPMPPASARPAGISDVEWQLRNWYNFGWVCGDGLVEQGIHTVDKVQWAFGDETPVSCTAIGGRAIPAEGGNIFDHIEVNYLYSKGRRAHVVHRQIPGCHNENGDYILGTKGAVTIGRGPLPKIEGANPWTFEGVKNDMYQYEHDVLFAAIRKGEAHNDGERMAVSTLVGIMGRMAAYTGQQVTYEQALNSQERLFPEKLDWATGKLDVLPLARPGVTKFF
;
A
#
# COMPACT_ATOMS: atom_id res chain seq x y z
N MET A 1 -51.73 37.88 12.28
CA MET A 1 -51.33 36.77 11.39
C MET A 1 -50.26 35.96 12.08
N ASN A 2 -50.73 34.98 12.62
CA ASN A 2 -50.39 33.65 13.12
C ASN A 2 -48.91 33.31 13.39
N SER A 3 -48.57 33.39 14.69
CA SER A 3 -47.33 32.82 15.29
C SER A 3 -47.18 31.31 15.00
N GLN A 4 -48.26 30.57 14.83
CA GLN A 4 -48.26 29.13 14.54
C GLN A 4 -47.70 28.77 13.15
N ARG A 5 -47.86 29.61 12.12
CA ARG A 5 -47.27 29.39 10.79
C ARG A 5 -45.73 29.58 10.79
N ARG A 6 -45.23 30.46 11.65
CA ARG A 6 -43.79 30.75 11.75
C ARG A 6 -43.05 29.64 12.46
N ASN A 7 -43.66 28.97 13.45
CA ASN A 7 -43.09 27.83 14.15
C ASN A 7 -43.12 26.55 13.32
N PHE A 8 -44.10 26.36 12.41
CA PHE A 8 -44.15 25.21 11.50
C PHE A 8 -43.08 25.29 10.42
N LEU A 9 -42.79 26.48 9.88
CA LEU A 9 -41.73 26.69 8.90
C LEU A 9 -40.31 26.56 9.51
N LEU A 10 -40.13 26.91 10.78
CA LEU A 10 -38.86 26.72 11.50
C LEU A 10 -38.62 25.26 11.87
N ALA A 11 -39.66 24.49 12.20
CA ALA A 11 -39.56 23.07 12.49
C ALA A 11 -39.24 22.23 11.23
N THR A 12 -39.78 22.61 10.06
CA THR A 12 -39.48 21.92 8.79
C THR A 12 -38.08 22.22 8.25
N ALA A 13 -37.53 23.43 8.50
CA ALA A 13 -36.16 23.78 8.10
C ALA A 13 -35.09 23.12 8.95
N ALA A 14 -35.37 22.80 10.22
CA ALA A 14 -34.46 22.08 11.10
C ALA A 14 -34.50 20.56 10.92
N ALA A 15 -35.61 19.99 10.45
CA ALA A 15 -35.78 18.55 10.23
C ALA A 15 -35.15 18.10 8.90
N ALA A 16 -35.09 18.93 7.87
CA ALA A 16 -34.54 18.58 6.56
C ALA A 16 -33.06 18.13 6.61
N PRO A 17 -32.13 18.81 7.31
CA PRO A 17 -30.74 18.35 7.40
C PRO A 17 -30.55 17.07 8.25
N ALA A 18 -31.44 16.85 9.24
CA ALA A 18 -31.42 15.61 10.04
C ALA A 18 -31.92 14.41 9.23
N PHE A 19 -32.96 14.57 8.43
CA PHE A 19 -33.46 13.54 7.50
C PHE A 19 -32.46 13.23 6.39
N LEU A 20 -31.80 14.25 5.83
CA LEU A 20 -30.75 14.06 4.82
C LEU A 20 -29.53 13.31 5.39
N LYS A 21 -29.09 13.65 6.62
CA LYS A 21 -28.03 12.92 7.32
C LYS A 21 -28.42 11.47 7.63
N ALA A 22 -29.66 11.23 8.08
CA ALA A 22 -30.16 9.88 8.35
C ALA A 22 -30.28 9.05 7.06
N ALA A 23 -30.80 9.63 5.97
CA ALA A 23 -30.89 8.97 4.67
C ALA A 23 -29.50 8.65 4.07
N GLN A 24 -28.51 9.51 4.29
CA GLN A 24 -27.14 9.26 3.87
C GLN A 24 -26.46 8.18 4.72
N ALA A 25 -26.82 8.06 6.01
CA ALA A 25 -26.31 7.02 6.91
C ALA A 25 -26.76 5.60 6.52
N THR A 26 -27.93 5.45 5.89
CA THR A 26 -28.51 4.14 5.51
C THR A 26 -28.37 3.82 4.02
N LYS A 27 -27.84 4.75 3.20
CA LYS A 27 -27.59 4.49 1.78
C LYS A 27 -26.52 3.40 1.62
N SER A 28 -26.79 2.41 0.76
CA SER A 28 -25.78 1.39 0.41
C SER A 28 -24.53 2.05 -0.18
N ILE A 29 -23.35 1.56 0.25
CA ILE A 29 -22.05 1.89 -0.35
C ILE A 29 -21.60 0.69 -1.17
N LYS A 30 -21.55 0.84 -2.48
CA LYS A 30 -21.18 -0.23 -3.41
C LYS A 30 -19.66 -0.30 -3.56
N VAL A 31 -19.10 -1.46 -3.24
CA VAL A 31 -17.67 -1.74 -3.27
C VAL A 31 -17.31 -2.55 -4.52
N GLY A 32 -16.28 -2.12 -5.23
CA GLY A 32 -15.62 -2.87 -6.30
C GLY A 32 -14.26 -3.37 -5.85
N LEU A 33 -13.92 -4.62 -6.15
CA LEU A 33 -12.61 -5.22 -5.85
C LEU A 33 -11.81 -5.44 -7.13
N VAL A 34 -10.64 -4.82 -7.23
CA VAL A 34 -9.66 -5.03 -8.32
C VAL A 34 -8.44 -5.74 -7.74
N GLY A 35 -8.28 -7.02 -8.12
CA GLY A 35 -7.31 -7.94 -7.53
C GLY A 35 -7.93 -8.80 -6.45
N ALA A 36 -8.47 -9.96 -6.82
CA ALA A 36 -9.22 -10.87 -5.96
C ALA A 36 -8.36 -11.94 -5.26
N GLY A 37 -7.05 -11.75 -5.19
CA GLY A 37 -6.13 -12.62 -4.45
C GLY A 37 -6.36 -12.58 -2.93
N GLY A 38 -5.47 -13.21 -2.17
CA GLY A 38 -5.59 -13.32 -0.71
C GLY A 38 -5.73 -11.97 -0.01
N ARG A 39 -4.86 -10.98 -0.34
CA ARG A 39 -4.91 -9.64 0.27
C ARG A 39 -6.18 -8.88 -0.15
N GLY A 40 -6.52 -8.92 -1.44
CA GLY A 40 -7.75 -8.26 -1.93
C GLY A 40 -9.03 -8.82 -1.30
N SER A 41 -9.13 -10.16 -1.14
CA SER A 41 -10.25 -10.79 -0.44
C SER A 41 -10.31 -10.34 1.04
N GLY A 42 -9.14 -10.22 1.71
CA GLY A 42 -9.06 -9.71 3.08
C GLY A 42 -9.54 -8.26 3.18
N ALA A 43 -9.07 -7.38 2.28
CA ALA A 43 -9.46 -5.98 2.22
C ALA A 43 -10.97 -5.81 1.94
N ALA A 44 -11.52 -6.62 1.02
CA ALA A 44 -12.95 -6.61 0.75
C ALA A 44 -13.78 -7.01 1.99
N LEU A 45 -13.33 -8.04 2.74
CA LEU A 45 -13.99 -8.43 3.98
C LEU A 45 -13.95 -7.32 5.03
N GLN A 46 -12.81 -6.66 5.19
CA GLN A 46 -12.63 -5.53 6.10
C GLN A 46 -13.52 -4.34 5.69
N ALA A 47 -13.62 -4.03 4.41
CA ALA A 47 -14.53 -3.01 3.89
C ALA A 47 -16.01 -3.33 4.19
N LEU A 48 -16.42 -4.59 4.01
CA LEU A 48 -17.79 -5.03 4.32
C LEU A 48 -18.11 -5.00 5.83
N ARG A 49 -17.10 -5.08 6.69
CA ARG A 49 -17.24 -4.96 8.14
C ARG A 49 -17.22 -3.51 8.64
N ALA A 50 -16.56 -2.62 7.90
CA ALA A 50 -16.39 -1.22 8.28
C ALA A 50 -17.69 -0.41 8.24
N ASP A 51 -18.70 -0.87 7.48
CA ASP A 51 -19.99 -0.19 7.34
C ASP A 51 -21.11 -1.21 7.17
N ASP A 52 -22.24 -1.00 7.88
CA ASP A 52 -23.38 -1.93 7.88
C ASP A 52 -24.05 -2.03 6.51
N TYR A 53 -23.98 -0.98 5.71
CA TYR A 53 -24.59 -0.88 4.38
C TYR A 53 -23.57 -1.01 3.23
N ALA A 54 -22.35 -1.46 3.53
CA ALA A 54 -21.37 -1.77 2.50
C ALA A 54 -21.70 -3.08 1.79
N GLU A 55 -21.67 -3.09 0.47
CA GLU A 55 -22.00 -4.23 -0.38
C GLU A 55 -20.94 -4.43 -1.45
N LEU A 56 -20.38 -5.63 -1.58
CA LEU A 56 -19.50 -5.98 -2.69
C LEU A 56 -20.35 -6.29 -3.92
N THR A 57 -20.25 -5.47 -4.96
CA THR A 57 -21.11 -5.56 -6.14
C THR A 57 -20.39 -5.88 -7.45
N ALA A 58 -19.06 -5.71 -7.51
CA ALA A 58 -18.27 -6.00 -8.70
C ALA A 58 -16.87 -6.49 -8.32
N VAL A 59 -16.30 -7.42 -9.11
CA VAL A 59 -14.94 -7.96 -8.91
C VAL A 59 -14.22 -8.06 -10.24
N ALA A 60 -12.93 -7.68 -10.24
CA ALA A 60 -12.04 -7.76 -11.40
C ALA A 60 -10.72 -8.44 -11.02
N ASP A 61 -10.29 -9.39 -11.83
CA ASP A 61 -8.99 -10.05 -11.75
C ASP A 61 -8.57 -10.56 -13.15
N ILE A 62 -7.37 -11.09 -13.30
CA ILE A 62 -6.93 -11.68 -14.56
C ILE A 62 -7.59 -13.04 -14.83
N ASP A 63 -8.09 -13.73 -13.79
CA ASP A 63 -8.49 -15.14 -13.85
C ASP A 63 -9.83 -15.38 -13.12
N LEU A 64 -10.80 -15.97 -13.80
CA LEU A 64 -12.12 -16.27 -13.24
C LEU A 64 -12.08 -17.25 -12.05
N PRO A 65 -11.28 -18.31 -12.03
CA PRO A 65 -11.09 -19.16 -10.86
C PRO A 65 -10.72 -18.41 -9.60
N ILE A 66 -9.81 -17.41 -9.68
CA ILE A 66 -9.41 -16.56 -8.55
C ILE A 66 -10.61 -15.77 -8.02
N ILE A 67 -11.40 -15.17 -8.92
CA ILE A 67 -12.62 -14.44 -8.57
C ILE A 67 -13.60 -15.35 -7.84
N ASN A 68 -13.89 -16.53 -8.40
CA ASN A 68 -14.87 -17.45 -7.84
C ASN A 68 -14.45 -17.98 -6.44
N GLU A 69 -13.17 -18.31 -6.26
CA GLU A 69 -12.64 -18.72 -4.96
C GLU A 69 -12.73 -17.60 -3.93
N SER A 70 -12.37 -16.38 -4.33
CA SER A 70 -12.51 -15.17 -3.49
C SER A 70 -13.96 -14.96 -3.05
N LEU A 71 -14.90 -14.96 -4.01
CA LEU A 71 -16.31 -14.77 -3.73
C LEU A 71 -16.89 -15.87 -2.82
N ALA A 72 -16.48 -17.13 -3.01
CA ALA A 72 -16.90 -18.23 -2.13
C ALA A 72 -16.42 -18.02 -0.69
N ARG A 73 -15.19 -17.55 -0.47
CA ARG A 73 -14.67 -17.19 0.86
C ARG A 73 -15.43 -16.01 1.45
N LEU A 74 -15.61 -14.94 0.70
CA LEU A 74 -16.29 -13.73 1.13
C LEU A 74 -17.77 -14.00 1.47
N LYS A 75 -18.46 -14.81 0.68
CA LYS A 75 -19.86 -15.16 0.93
C LYS A 75 -20.03 -15.94 2.24
N ARG A 76 -19.09 -16.84 2.57
CA ARG A 76 -19.09 -17.53 3.87
C ARG A 76 -18.87 -16.58 5.05
N ALA A 77 -18.08 -15.51 4.86
CA ALA A 77 -17.67 -14.61 5.94
C ALA A 77 -18.57 -13.37 6.11
N ALA A 78 -19.24 -12.91 5.05
CA ALA A 78 -20.02 -11.67 5.01
C ALA A 78 -21.47 -11.86 4.46
N GLY A 79 -21.85 -13.07 4.07
CA GLY A 79 -23.25 -13.42 3.71
C GLY A 79 -23.83 -12.54 2.62
N ASP A 80 -24.98 -11.93 2.93
CA ASP A 80 -25.78 -11.14 1.99
C ASP A 80 -25.15 -9.80 1.58
N LYS A 81 -24.04 -9.38 2.20
CA LYS A 81 -23.26 -8.22 1.74
C LYS A 81 -22.49 -8.48 0.43
N VAL A 82 -22.35 -9.75 0.01
CA VAL A 82 -21.71 -10.14 -1.24
C VAL A 82 -22.76 -10.30 -2.33
N LYS A 83 -22.94 -9.25 -3.14
CA LYS A 83 -23.98 -9.12 -4.16
C LYS A 83 -23.42 -9.06 -5.59
N VAL A 84 -22.34 -9.79 -5.85
CA VAL A 84 -21.71 -9.81 -7.18
C VAL A 84 -22.49 -10.75 -8.10
N GLU A 85 -23.12 -10.17 -9.12
CA GLU A 85 -23.77 -10.89 -10.21
C GLU A 85 -22.74 -11.44 -11.19
N GLU A 86 -23.09 -12.50 -11.95
CA GLU A 86 -22.18 -13.08 -12.96
C GLU A 86 -21.68 -12.05 -13.99
N ALA A 87 -22.55 -11.14 -14.43
CA ALA A 87 -22.22 -10.07 -15.35
C ALA A 87 -21.26 -9.00 -14.78
N LYS A 88 -21.00 -9.01 -13.46
CA LYS A 88 -20.09 -8.09 -12.76
C LYS A 88 -18.80 -8.78 -12.28
N LYS A 89 -18.49 -9.96 -12.81
CA LYS A 89 -17.21 -10.63 -12.69
C LYS A 89 -16.39 -10.36 -13.95
N PHE A 90 -15.39 -9.51 -13.84
CA PHE A 90 -14.59 -9.08 -14.98
C PHE A 90 -13.23 -9.75 -14.98
N THR A 91 -12.80 -10.27 -16.13
CA THR A 91 -11.51 -10.94 -16.30
C THR A 91 -10.66 -10.26 -17.37
N GLY A 92 -9.33 -10.42 -17.24
CA GLY A 92 -8.34 -9.88 -18.17
C GLY A 92 -7.64 -8.63 -17.68
N LEU A 93 -6.67 -8.14 -18.47
CA LEU A 93 -5.88 -6.96 -18.10
C LEU A 93 -6.67 -5.65 -18.11
N ASP A 94 -7.79 -5.60 -18.84
CA ASP A 94 -8.74 -4.48 -18.92
C ASP A 94 -9.93 -4.61 -17.95
N ALA A 95 -9.98 -5.66 -17.14
CA ALA A 95 -11.08 -5.95 -16.22
C ALA A 95 -11.39 -4.79 -15.27
N TYR A 96 -10.35 -4.05 -14.81
CA TYR A 96 -10.51 -2.89 -13.95
C TYR A 96 -11.35 -1.78 -14.61
N GLN A 97 -11.19 -1.54 -15.91
CA GLN A 97 -11.96 -0.52 -16.65
C GLN A 97 -13.44 -0.87 -16.69
N LYS A 98 -13.76 -2.15 -16.93
CA LYS A 98 -15.14 -2.66 -16.94
C LYS A 98 -15.77 -2.52 -15.55
N LEU A 99 -15.02 -2.81 -14.48
CA LEU A 99 -15.49 -2.60 -13.10
C LEU A 99 -15.74 -1.11 -12.82
N LEU A 100 -14.83 -0.23 -13.22
CA LEU A 100 -14.96 1.21 -12.98
C LEU A 100 -16.14 1.84 -13.73
N ALA A 101 -16.59 1.24 -14.83
CA ALA A 101 -17.79 1.65 -15.58
C ALA A 101 -19.09 1.26 -14.87
N THR A 102 -19.04 0.46 -13.80
CA THR A 102 -20.20 0.12 -12.98
C THR A 102 -20.52 1.22 -11.96
N ASP A 103 -21.61 1.05 -11.25
CA ASP A 103 -22.14 1.98 -10.25
C ASP A 103 -21.48 1.83 -8.85
N VAL A 104 -20.24 1.32 -8.78
CA VAL A 104 -19.49 1.24 -7.51
C VAL A 104 -19.14 2.64 -6.99
N ASP A 105 -19.20 2.83 -5.68
CA ASP A 105 -18.82 4.08 -4.99
C ASP A 105 -17.37 4.07 -4.54
N VAL A 106 -16.90 2.90 -4.06
CA VAL A 106 -15.56 2.66 -3.51
C VAL A 106 -14.87 1.55 -4.28
N VAL A 107 -13.59 1.72 -4.57
CA VAL A 107 -12.77 0.70 -5.24
C VAL A 107 -11.59 0.31 -4.36
N ILE A 108 -11.42 -0.99 -4.17
CA ILE A 108 -10.25 -1.59 -3.52
C ILE A 108 -9.25 -1.98 -4.61
N LEU A 109 -8.07 -1.38 -4.62
CA LEU A 109 -6.98 -1.69 -5.53
C LEU A 109 -5.94 -2.58 -4.83
N ALA A 110 -6.01 -3.89 -5.08
CA ALA A 110 -5.14 -4.90 -4.48
C ALA A 110 -4.37 -5.74 -5.51
N THR A 111 -4.26 -5.26 -6.74
CA THR A 111 -3.41 -5.83 -7.79
C THR A 111 -1.92 -5.69 -7.45
N PRO A 112 -1.01 -6.40 -8.13
CA PRO A 112 0.43 -6.19 -7.96
C PRO A 112 0.86 -4.74 -8.23
N PRO A 113 1.93 -4.24 -7.57
CA PRO A 113 2.31 -2.82 -7.57
C PRO A 113 2.52 -2.18 -8.94
N GLY A 114 3.04 -2.93 -9.92
CA GLY A 114 3.28 -2.41 -11.28
C GLY A 114 2.02 -1.86 -11.95
N PHE A 115 0.85 -2.40 -11.63
CA PHE A 115 -0.43 -1.97 -12.21
C PHE A 115 -1.08 -0.78 -11.49
N ARG A 116 -0.69 -0.50 -10.25
CA ARG A 116 -1.39 0.48 -9.40
C ARG A 116 -1.43 1.89 -9.94
N PRO A 117 -0.35 2.46 -10.52
CA PRO A 117 -0.40 3.83 -11.04
C PRO A 117 -1.53 4.02 -12.06
N MET A 118 -1.67 3.07 -12.99
CA MET A 118 -2.70 3.10 -14.04
C MET A 118 -4.10 2.85 -13.46
N HIS A 119 -4.26 1.89 -12.54
CA HIS A 119 -5.54 1.60 -11.89
C HIS A 119 -6.00 2.76 -10.99
N TYR A 120 -5.06 3.37 -10.25
CA TYR A 120 -5.32 4.51 -9.38
C TYR A 120 -5.83 5.71 -10.20
N ARG A 121 -5.12 6.02 -11.29
CA ARG A 121 -5.52 7.10 -12.20
C ARG A 121 -6.93 6.89 -12.75
N ALA A 122 -7.19 5.72 -13.31
CA ALA A 122 -8.49 5.39 -13.88
C ALA A 122 -9.63 5.49 -12.84
N ALA A 123 -9.40 5.03 -11.61
CA ALA A 123 -10.39 5.08 -10.55
C ALA A 123 -10.68 6.53 -10.08
N VAL A 124 -9.65 7.39 -9.97
CA VAL A 124 -9.80 8.81 -9.67
C VAL A 124 -10.53 9.54 -10.80
N GLU A 125 -10.20 9.27 -12.06
CA GLU A 125 -10.90 9.82 -13.23
C GLU A 125 -12.39 9.41 -13.25
N ALA A 126 -12.69 8.17 -12.84
CA ALA A 126 -14.06 7.65 -12.67
C ALA A 126 -14.78 8.13 -11.40
N ASN A 127 -14.21 9.07 -10.63
CA ASN A 127 -14.77 9.64 -9.40
C ASN A 127 -15.08 8.61 -8.31
N LYS A 128 -14.20 7.62 -8.10
CA LYS A 128 -14.37 6.61 -7.07
C LYS A 128 -13.53 6.94 -5.83
N HIS A 129 -14.10 6.72 -4.63
CA HIS A 129 -13.31 6.64 -3.39
C HIS A 129 -12.43 5.39 -3.41
N LEU A 130 -11.31 5.39 -2.68
CA LEU A 130 -10.29 4.38 -2.86
C LEU A 130 -9.69 3.85 -1.56
N PHE A 131 -9.58 2.53 -1.50
CA PHE A 131 -8.54 1.86 -0.73
C PHE A 131 -7.45 1.38 -1.69
N VAL A 132 -6.20 1.72 -1.41
CA VAL A 132 -5.08 1.40 -2.31
C VAL A 132 -3.98 0.66 -1.56
N GLU A 133 -3.71 -0.56 -1.96
CA GLU A 133 -2.62 -1.34 -1.37
C GLU A 133 -1.23 -0.73 -1.64
N LYS A 134 -0.31 -0.99 -0.72
CA LYS A 134 1.11 -0.62 -0.84
C LYS A 134 1.90 -1.68 -1.65
N PRO A 135 3.07 -1.29 -2.22
CA PRO A 135 3.48 0.04 -2.63
C PRO A 135 2.66 0.52 -3.82
N ILE A 136 2.63 1.83 -4.06
CA ILE A 136 1.77 2.40 -5.11
C ILE A 136 2.35 2.30 -6.52
N ALA A 137 3.64 2.04 -6.64
CA ALA A 137 4.36 1.94 -7.90
C ALA A 137 5.61 1.07 -7.74
N VAL A 138 6.28 0.77 -8.86
CA VAL A 138 7.54 0.02 -8.91
C VAL A 138 8.71 0.85 -9.43
N ASP A 139 8.44 2.02 -9.99
CA ASP A 139 9.41 2.93 -10.59
C ASP A 139 9.03 4.40 -10.38
N ALA A 140 9.99 5.31 -10.61
CA ALA A 140 9.78 6.74 -10.41
C ALA A 140 8.73 7.36 -11.36
N PRO A 141 8.65 7.01 -12.66
CA PRO A 141 7.56 7.47 -13.51
C PRO A 141 6.17 7.11 -12.97
N GLY A 142 6.01 5.88 -12.44
CA GLY A 142 4.77 5.45 -11.78
C GLY A 142 4.45 6.28 -10.53
N VAL A 143 5.45 6.56 -9.68
CA VAL A 143 5.27 7.43 -8.50
C VAL A 143 4.86 8.85 -8.90
N ARG A 144 5.51 9.45 -9.90
CA ARG A 144 5.13 10.80 -10.39
C ARG A 144 3.69 10.84 -10.90
N SER A 145 3.28 9.81 -11.67
CA SER A 145 1.88 9.67 -12.12
C SER A 145 0.90 9.62 -10.95
N VAL A 146 1.26 8.92 -9.86
CA VAL A 146 0.45 8.86 -8.64
C VAL A 146 0.39 10.21 -7.92
N MET A 147 1.51 10.93 -7.82
CA MET A 147 1.53 12.28 -7.24
C MET A 147 0.61 13.25 -7.99
N GLU A 148 0.64 13.23 -9.33
CA GLU A 148 -0.27 14.03 -10.17
C GLU A 148 -1.73 13.61 -9.97
N THR A 149 -2.00 12.32 -9.99
CA THR A 149 -3.35 11.77 -9.79
C THR A 149 -3.90 12.11 -8.40
N THR A 150 -3.04 12.15 -7.39
CA THR A 150 -3.41 12.51 -6.02
C THR A 150 -3.89 13.98 -5.92
N LYS A 151 -3.31 14.90 -6.68
CA LYS A 151 -3.80 16.29 -6.78
C LYS A 151 -5.22 16.31 -7.32
N LEU A 152 -5.46 15.57 -8.42
CA LEU A 152 -6.80 15.44 -9.00
C LEU A 152 -7.80 14.80 -8.01
N ALA A 153 -7.38 13.79 -7.24
CA ALA A 153 -8.23 13.15 -6.23
C ALA A 153 -8.62 14.14 -5.11
N LYS A 154 -7.68 15.01 -4.67
CA LYS A 154 -7.94 16.08 -3.70
C LYS A 154 -8.93 17.11 -4.27
N GLU A 155 -8.76 17.56 -5.52
CA GLU A 155 -9.67 18.49 -6.20
C GLU A 155 -11.10 17.94 -6.32
N LYS A 156 -11.22 16.64 -6.52
CA LYS A 156 -12.51 15.93 -6.59
C LYS A 156 -13.07 15.55 -5.20
N ASN A 157 -12.41 15.90 -4.11
CA ASN A 157 -12.78 15.52 -2.74
C ASN A 157 -12.94 14.00 -2.55
N LEU A 158 -12.12 13.20 -3.23
CA LEU A 158 -12.14 11.75 -3.10
C LEU A 158 -11.38 11.31 -1.86
N VAL A 159 -11.98 10.43 -1.09
CA VAL A 159 -11.32 9.77 0.04
C VAL A 159 -10.37 8.71 -0.51
N VAL A 160 -9.11 8.76 -0.09
CA VAL A 160 -8.06 7.80 -0.46
C VAL A 160 -7.36 7.32 0.80
N VAL A 161 -7.47 6.05 1.12
CA VAL A 161 -6.78 5.39 2.22
C VAL A 161 -5.75 4.42 1.66
N SER A 162 -4.54 4.46 2.20
CA SER A 162 -3.44 3.62 1.77
C SER A 162 -3.24 2.42 2.71
N GLY A 163 -2.93 1.25 2.14
CA GLY A 163 -2.60 0.01 2.84
C GLY A 163 -1.27 0.01 3.61
N PHE A 164 -0.74 1.19 3.99
CA PHE A 164 0.36 1.31 4.96
C PHE A 164 -0.18 1.09 6.38
N CYS A 165 -0.61 -0.14 6.66
CA CYS A 165 -1.41 -0.55 7.82
C CYS A 165 -0.81 -0.16 9.19
N TRP A 166 0.53 -0.06 9.32
CA TRP A 166 1.16 0.33 10.58
C TRP A 166 0.77 1.75 11.02
N ARG A 167 0.45 2.65 10.09
CA ARG A 167 -0.05 3.99 10.41
C ARG A 167 -1.48 3.97 11.01
N TYR A 168 -2.16 2.83 10.93
CA TYR A 168 -3.48 2.59 11.49
C TYR A 168 -3.46 1.72 12.77
N SER A 169 -2.27 1.31 13.21
CA SER A 169 -2.06 0.65 14.49
C SER A 169 -2.06 1.66 15.63
N ASN A 170 -3.00 1.52 16.58
CA ASN A 170 -3.16 2.49 17.67
C ASN A 170 -1.93 2.61 18.57
N TYR A 171 -1.28 1.50 18.91
CA TYR A 171 -0.09 1.52 19.77
C TYR A 171 1.14 2.08 19.04
N ILE A 172 1.26 1.86 17.74
CA ILE A 172 2.33 2.46 16.92
C ILE A 172 2.10 3.96 16.80
N ARG A 173 0.87 4.39 16.51
CA ARG A 173 0.51 5.81 16.45
C ARG A 173 0.84 6.52 17.73
N ALA A 174 0.39 6.00 18.88
CA ALA A 174 0.69 6.57 20.18
C ALA A 174 2.20 6.66 20.45
N THR A 175 2.97 5.65 20.04
CA THR A 175 4.44 5.67 20.18
C THR A 175 5.07 6.77 19.33
N PHE A 176 4.66 6.92 18.07
CA PHE A 176 5.19 7.96 17.19
C PHE A 176 4.75 9.37 17.64
N GLU A 177 3.54 9.51 18.19
CA GLU A 177 3.08 10.76 18.82
C GLU A 177 4.00 11.16 20.01
N GLN A 178 4.38 10.20 20.87
CA GLN A 178 5.36 10.46 21.95
C GLN A 178 6.73 10.87 21.41
N ILE A 179 7.23 10.22 20.35
CA ILE A 179 8.48 10.59 19.71
C ILE A 179 8.41 12.02 19.18
N GLN A 180 7.34 12.37 18.48
CA GLN A 180 7.14 13.71 17.91
C GLN A 180 6.97 14.79 18.98
N GLN A 181 6.42 14.45 20.15
CA GLN A 181 6.34 15.31 21.33
C GLN A 181 7.67 15.43 22.09
N GLY A 182 8.73 14.78 21.61
CA GLY A 182 10.08 14.90 22.16
C GLY A 182 10.39 13.97 23.33
N ALA A 183 9.65 12.89 23.54
CA ALA A 183 9.90 11.93 24.63
C ALA A 183 11.32 11.34 24.61
N ILE A 184 11.92 11.17 23.42
CA ILE A 184 13.31 10.73 23.25
C ILE A 184 14.28 11.86 22.94
N GLY A 185 13.84 13.12 23.00
CA GLY A 185 14.62 14.27 22.53
C GLY A 185 14.71 14.34 21.00
N ASP A 186 15.81 14.89 20.48
CA ASP A 186 16.04 14.91 19.03
C ASP A 186 16.33 13.51 18.51
N LEU A 187 15.70 13.14 17.41
CA LEU A 187 15.96 11.86 16.72
C LEU A 187 17.39 11.85 16.18
N VAL A 188 18.18 10.84 16.53
CA VAL A 188 19.57 10.65 16.10
C VAL A 188 19.66 9.63 15.00
N SER A 189 19.12 8.42 15.23
CA SER A 189 19.17 7.33 14.28
C SER A 189 17.95 6.41 14.39
N TYR A 190 17.70 5.72 13.27
CA TYR A 190 16.70 4.69 13.16
C TYR A 190 17.35 3.44 12.54
N TYR A 191 17.18 2.30 13.16
CA TYR A 191 17.53 1.00 12.60
C TYR A 191 16.27 0.14 12.52
N GLY A 192 15.89 -0.26 11.31
CA GLY A 192 14.68 -1.05 11.09
C GLY A 192 14.97 -2.32 10.32
N THR A 193 14.38 -3.42 10.74
CA THR A 193 14.52 -4.73 10.11
C THR A 193 13.23 -5.21 9.49
N TYR A 194 13.34 -5.87 8.34
CA TYR A 194 12.28 -6.67 7.74
C TYR A 194 12.89 -7.97 7.21
N LEU A 195 13.18 -8.87 8.12
CA LEU A 195 13.83 -10.17 7.86
C LEU A 195 12.73 -11.25 7.89
N SER A 196 12.48 -11.88 6.76
CA SER A 196 11.44 -12.89 6.63
C SER A 196 11.80 -14.01 5.68
N ASN A 197 10.98 -15.04 5.64
CA ASN A 197 11.00 -15.99 4.54
C ASN A 197 10.41 -15.35 3.26
N PRO A 198 10.73 -15.85 2.07
CA PRO A 198 10.07 -15.42 0.84
C PRO A 198 8.55 -15.56 0.94
N VAL A 199 7.81 -14.53 0.54
CA VAL A 199 6.33 -14.56 0.53
C VAL A 199 5.83 -15.60 -0.47
N LYS A 200 6.44 -15.61 -1.66
CA LYS A 200 6.16 -16.59 -2.71
C LYS A 200 7.48 -16.98 -3.39
N PRO A 201 8.09 -18.09 -2.98
CA PRO A 201 9.32 -18.58 -3.62
C PRO A 201 9.12 -18.77 -5.13
N MET A 202 10.16 -18.49 -5.92
CA MET A 202 10.14 -18.76 -7.36
C MET A 202 10.13 -20.28 -7.57
N PRO A 203 9.13 -20.85 -8.29
CA PRO A 203 9.14 -22.24 -8.62
C PRO A 203 10.25 -22.55 -9.64
N PRO A 204 10.75 -23.80 -9.74
CA PRO A 204 11.72 -24.18 -10.76
C PRO A 204 11.12 -24.03 -12.16
N ALA A 205 11.95 -23.78 -13.18
CA ALA A 205 11.51 -23.59 -14.57
C ALA A 205 10.68 -24.78 -15.08
N SER A 206 10.99 -26.00 -14.62
CA SER A 206 10.25 -27.23 -14.95
C SER A 206 8.79 -27.24 -14.45
N ALA A 207 8.43 -26.38 -13.50
CA ALA A 207 7.05 -26.25 -13.01
C ALA A 207 6.20 -25.29 -13.87
N ARG A 208 6.79 -24.66 -14.90
CA ARG A 208 6.04 -23.80 -15.81
C ARG A 208 5.13 -24.65 -16.70
N PRO A 209 3.80 -24.42 -16.69
CA PRO A 209 2.88 -25.14 -17.54
C PRO A 209 3.18 -24.94 -19.04
N ALA A 210 3.02 -25.98 -19.84
CA ALA A 210 3.17 -25.87 -21.29
C ALA A 210 2.12 -24.90 -21.87
N GLY A 211 2.54 -24.05 -22.81
CA GLY A 211 1.66 -23.10 -23.51
C GLY A 211 1.32 -21.81 -22.74
N ILE A 212 1.76 -21.67 -21.49
CA ILE A 212 1.56 -20.42 -20.76
C ILE A 212 2.49 -19.32 -21.29
N SER A 213 1.97 -18.11 -21.51
CA SER A 213 2.75 -16.96 -21.98
C SER A 213 3.78 -16.48 -20.93
N ASP A 214 4.80 -15.72 -21.36
CA ASP A 214 5.77 -15.15 -20.43
C ASP A 214 5.10 -14.16 -19.48
N VAL A 215 4.18 -13.35 -19.97
CA VAL A 215 3.41 -12.40 -19.16
C VAL A 215 2.62 -13.12 -18.08
N GLU A 216 1.88 -14.17 -18.46
CA GLU A 216 1.08 -14.93 -17.50
C GLU A 216 1.97 -15.64 -16.46
N TRP A 217 3.07 -16.27 -16.88
CA TRP A 217 4.02 -16.91 -15.97
C TRP A 217 4.61 -15.93 -14.96
N GLN A 218 5.03 -14.75 -15.41
CA GLN A 218 5.58 -13.72 -14.55
C GLN A 218 4.52 -13.15 -13.60
N LEU A 219 3.29 -12.92 -14.06
CA LEU A 219 2.21 -12.45 -13.21
C LEU A 219 1.78 -13.48 -12.15
N ARG A 220 1.74 -14.78 -12.51
CA ARG A 220 1.47 -15.84 -11.54
C ARG A 220 2.57 -15.95 -10.47
N ASN A 221 3.79 -15.49 -10.77
CA ASN A 221 4.95 -15.47 -9.87
C ASN A 221 5.45 -14.06 -9.57
N TRP A 222 4.56 -13.10 -9.54
CA TRP A 222 4.82 -11.67 -9.56
C TRP A 222 5.79 -11.15 -8.48
N TYR A 223 5.88 -11.79 -7.31
CA TYR A 223 6.84 -11.42 -6.25
C TYR A 223 8.31 -11.52 -6.67
N ASN A 224 8.60 -12.22 -7.77
CA ASN A 224 9.96 -12.51 -8.21
C ASN A 224 10.43 -11.64 -9.39
N PHE A 225 9.56 -10.74 -9.90
CA PHE A 225 9.84 -9.92 -11.07
C PHE A 225 9.75 -8.44 -10.75
N GLY A 226 10.87 -7.73 -10.94
CA GLY A 226 11.00 -6.32 -10.57
C GLY A 226 9.96 -5.40 -11.22
N TRP A 227 9.56 -5.68 -12.48
CA TRP A 227 8.55 -4.89 -13.17
C TRP A 227 7.14 -4.98 -12.54
N VAL A 228 6.88 -6.04 -11.78
CA VAL A 228 5.57 -6.26 -11.12
C VAL A 228 5.63 -5.87 -9.65
N CYS A 229 6.67 -6.29 -8.92
CA CYS A 229 6.77 -6.10 -7.47
C CYS A 229 7.66 -4.93 -7.04
N GLY A 230 8.58 -4.48 -7.88
CA GLY A 230 9.54 -3.42 -7.56
C GLY A 230 10.77 -3.89 -6.78
N ASP A 231 10.86 -5.15 -6.39
CA ASP A 231 11.83 -5.78 -5.49
C ASP A 231 11.25 -6.04 -4.08
N GLY A 232 11.87 -6.97 -3.34
CA GLY A 232 11.46 -7.33 -1.98
C GLY A 232 11.50 -6.16 -0.98
N LEU A 233 12.50 -5.27 -1.09
CA LEU A 233 12.56 -4.05 -0.29
C LEU A 233 11.34 -3.15 -0.57
N VAL A 234 11.00 -2.95 -1.84
CA VAL A 234 9.89 -2.07 -2.27
C VAL A 234 8.54 -2.70 -1.95
N GLU A 235 8.40 -4.02 -2.04
CA GLU A 235 7.12 -4.69 -1.81
C GLU A 235 6.89 -5.02 -0.33
N GLN A 236 7.88 -5.54 0.40
CA GLN A 236 7.75 -5.95 1.81
C GLN A 236 8.46 -4.99 2.76
N GLY A 237 9.73 -4.69 2.52
CA GLY A 237 10.52 -3.78 3.35
C GLY A 237 9.98 -2.36 3.42
N ILE A 238 9.10 -2.01 2.48
CA ILE A 238 8.44 -0.70 2.40
C ILE A 238 7.67 -0.33 3.68
N HIS A 239 7.18 -1.30 4.44
CA HIS A 239 6.54 -1.03 5.73
C HIS A 239 7.52 -0.43 6.74
N THR A 240 8.77 -0.90 6.75
CA THR A 240 9.83 -0.33 7.59
C THR A 240 10.26 1.04 7.06
N VAL A 241 10.39 1.20 5.73
CA VAL A 241 10.67 2.50 5.10
C VAL A 241 9.61 3.54 5.44
N ASP A 242 8.32 3.20 5.41
CA ASP A 242 7.23 4.10 5.77
C ASP A 242 7.28 4.50 7.26
N LYS A 243 7.62 3.58 8.16
CA LYS A 243 7.83 3.90 9.58
C LYS A 243 9.03 4.83 9.80
N VAL A 244 10.10 4.65 9.04
CA VAL A 244 11.24 5.59 9.03
C VAL A 244 10.75 6.98 8.62
N GLN A 245 10.05 7.11 7.49
CA GLN A 245 9.50 8.39 7.05
C GLN A 245 8.64 9.03 8.14
N TRP A 246 7.79 8.26 8.78
CA TRP A 246 6.96 8.74 9.87
C TRP A 246 7.76 9.23 11.09
N ALA A 247 8.79 8.49 11.50
CA ALA A 247 9.67 8.89 12.62
C ALA A 247 10.39 10.21 12.33
N PHE A 248 10.80 10.44 11.08
CA PHE A 248 11.44 11.68 10.65
C PHE A 248 10.45 12.79 10.29
N GLY A 249 9.15 12.66 10.66
CA GLY A 249 8.12 13.67 10.42
C GLY A 249 7.77 13.85 8.94
N ASP A 250 7.83 12.77 8.17
CA ASP A 250 7.63 12.69 6.71
C ASP A 250 8.67 13.56 5.92
N GLU A 251 9.82 13.90 6.52
CA GLU A 251 10.97 14.51 5.84
C GLU A 251 11.56 13.51 4.84
N THR A 252 11.88 13.94 3.63
CA THR A 252 12.56 13.09 2.64
C THR A 252 14.06 13.00 2.91
N PRO A 253 14.69 11.83 2.69
CA PRO A 253 16.15 11.71 2.83
C PRO A 253 16.88 12.54 1.77
N VAL A 254 18.02 13.10 2.15
CA VAL A 254 18.92 13.84 1.23
C VAL A 254 19.51 12.89 0.19
N SER A 255 20.00 11.74 0.65
CA SER A 255 20.60 10.70 -0.20
C SER A 255 20.56 9.35 0.50
N CYS A 256 20.83 8.29 -0.25
CA CYS A 256 21.11 6.97 0.32
C CYS A 256 22.26 6.27 -0.39
N THR A 257 22.86 5.31 0.32
CA THR A 257 23.72 4.26 -0.23
C THR A 257 23.14 2.93 0.18
N ALA A 258 23.40 1.87 -0.59
CA ALA A 258 22.87 0.56 -0.25
C ALA A 258 23.83 -0.55 -0.70
N ILE A 259 23.72 -1.70 -0.02
CA ILE A 259 24.31 -2.96 -0.42
C ILE A 259 23.20 -3.99 -0.58
N GLY A 260 23.39 -4.95 -1.47
CA GLY A 260 22.41 -6.01 -1.69
C GLY A 260 22.83 -6.96 -2.80
N GLY A 261 22.04 -7.98 -2.99
CA GLY A 261 22.29 -8.97 -4.02
C GLY A 261 21.31 -10.14 -3.94
N ARG A 262 21.66 -11.20 -4.65
CA ARG A 262 20.96 -12.48 -4.55
C ARG A 262 21.96 -13.55 -4.12
N ALA A 263 21.85 -14.01 -2.87
CA ALA A 263 22.67 -15.05 -2.28
C ALA A 263 22.18 -16.46 -2.66
N ILE A 264 20.86 -16.62 -2.79
CA ILE A 264 20.24 -17.90 -3.16
C ILE A 264 19.91 -17.88 -4.66
N PRO A 265 20.63 -18.66 -5.49
CA PRO A 265 20.31 -18.77 -6.89
C PRO A 265 18.89 -19.26 -7.11
N ALA A 266 18.17 -18.65 -8.04
CA ALA A 266 16.84 -19.08 -8.48
C ALA A 266 16.76 -18.97 -10.00
N GLU A 267 16.16 -19.96 -10.64
CA GLU A 267 15.86 -19.93 -12.06
C GLU A 267 14.71 -18.95 -12.30
N GLY A 268 14.94 -17.94 -13.16
CA GLY A 268 13.96 -16.88 -13.41
C GLY A 268 13.87 -15.89 -12.25
N GLY A 269 13.08 -14.84 -12.45
CA GLY A 269 13.03 -13.71 -11.55
C GLY A 269 14.29 -12.86 -11.58
N ASN A 270 14.19 -11.60 -11.14
CA ASN A 270 15.30 -10.64 -11.25
C ASN A 270 15.38 -9.65 -10.08
N ILE A 271 14.83 -10.02 -8.92
CA ILE A 271 14.93 -9.21 -7.70
C ILE A 271 16.09 -9.69 -6.81
N PHE A 272 16.55 -8.84 -5.93
CA PHE A 272 17.47 -9.20 -4.88
C PHE A 272 16.74 -9.93 -3.74
N ASP A 273 17.42 -10.81 -3.03
CA ASP A 273 16.89 -11.49 -1.84
C ASP A 273 17.29 -10.81 -0.52
N HIS A 274 18.23 -9.86 -0.58
CA HIS A 274 18.59 -8.98 0.53
C HIS A 274 19.06 -7.62 0.06
N ILE A 275 18.67 -6.58 0.79
CA ILE A 275 19.11 -5.19 0.59
C ILE A 275 19.23 -4.53 1.97
N GLU A 276 20.34 -3.85 2.21
CA GLU A 276 20.52 -2.93 3.33
C GLU A 276 20.71 -1.51 2.79
N VAL A 277 19.91 -0.56 3.28
CA VAL A 277 19.96 0.83 2.85
C VAL A 277 20.33 1.72 4.03
N ASN A 278 21.27 2.63 3.79
CA ASN A 278 21.63 3.71 4.69
C ASN A 278 21.14 5.04 4.11
N TYR A 279 20.05 5.55 4.66
CA TYR A 279 19.48 6.84 4.32
C TYR A 279 20.14 7.96 5.14
N LEU A 280 20.54 9.03 4.48
CA LEU A 280 21.02 10.26 5.08
C LEU A 280 19.91 11.31 5.09
N TYR A 281 19.54 11.79 6.26
CA TYR A 281 18.61 12.90 6.47
C TYR A 281 19.35 14.19 6.81
N SER A 282 18.61 15.30 6.90
CA SER A 282 19.16 16.60 7.30
C SER A 282 19.90 16.50 8.65
N LYS A 283 20.84 17.40 8.90
CA LYS A 283 21.66 17.47 10.12
C LYS A 283 22.46 16.19 10.42
N GLY A 284 22.75 15.36 9.39
CA GLY A 284 23.55 14.16 9.53
C GLY A 284 22.85 12.97 10.19
N ARG A 285 21.53 13.05 10.45
CA ARG A 285 20.73 11.94 10.98
C ARG A 285 20.69 10.79 9.99
N ARG A 286 20.59 9.57 10.49
CA ARG A 286 20.62 8.38 9.62
C ARG A 286 19.51 7.41 9.94
N ALA A 287 19.05 6.72 8.89
CA ALA A 287 18.20 5.55 9.03
C ALA A 287 18.80 4.38 8.24
N HIS A 288 18.83 3.22 8.89
CA HIS A 288 19.26 1.97 8.30
C HIS A 288 18.04 1.05 8.18
N VAL A 289 17.77 0.57 6.97
CA VAL A 289 16.70 -0.39 6.70
C VAL A 289 17.31 -1.67 6.15
N VAL A 290 17.11 -2.77 6.85
CA VAL A 290 17.62 -4.08 6.46
C VAL A 290 16.45 -4.97 6.04
N HIS A 291 16.47 -5.40 4.78
CA HIS A 291 15.50 -6.30 4.19
C HIS A 291 16.17 -7.60 3.76
N ARG A 292 15.53 -8.74 4.04
CA ARG A 292 15.96 -10.05 3.57
C ARG A 292 14.79 -11.01 3.47
N GLN A 293 14.74 -11.77 2.38
CA GLN A 293 13.79 -12.88 2.16
C GLN A 293 14.56 -14.15 1.78
N ILE A 294 15.22 -14.79 2.76
CA ILE A 294 15.99 -16.02 2.60
C ILE A 294 15.43 -17.07 3.56
N PRO A 295 15.06 -18.28 3.07
CA PRO A 295 14.52 -19.31 3.94
C PRO A 295 15.58 -19.87 4.90
N GLY A 296 15.13 -20.32 6.08
CA GLY A 296 16.02 -20.92 7.08
C GLY A 296 16.87 -19.94 7.89
N CYS A 297 16.71 -18.62 7.67
CA CYS A 297 17.41 -17.59 8.41
C CYS A 297 16.56 -17.04 9.58
N HIS A 298 17.21 -16.35 10.51
CA HIS A 298 16.52 -15.63 11.59
C HIS A 298 15.52 -14.61 11.04
N ASN A 299 14.28 -14.63 11.52
CA ASN A 299 13.23 -13.68 11.12
C ASN A 299 13.07 -12.59 12.18
N GLU A 300 13.03 -11.34 11.72
CA GLU A 300 12.81 -10.17 12.59
C GLU A 300 12.06 -9.08 11.83
N ASN A 301 11.12 -8.44 12.49
CA ASN A 301 10.49 -7.21 12.04
C ASN A 301 10.43 -6.27 13.23
N GLY A 302 11.46 -5.47 13.38
CA GLY A 302 11.68 -4.60 14.51
C GLY A 302 12.18 -3.22 14.10
N ASP A 303 11.95 -2.24 14.97
CA ASP A 303 12.41 -0.87 14.81
C ASP A 303 13.11 -0.43 16.09
N TYR A 304 14.31 0.10 15.95
CA TYR A 304 15.18 0.56 17.02
C TYR A 304 15.49 2.04 16.78
N ILE A 305 14.88 2.91 17.58
CA ILE A 305 14.93 4.34 17.38
C ILE A 305 15.70 4.98 18.52
N LEU A 306 16.76 5.72 18.20
CA LEU A 306 17.61 6.39 19.18
C LEU A 306 17.43 7.91 19.06
N GLY A 307 17.16 8.53 20.18
CA GLY A 307 17.15 9.97 20.35
C GLY A 307 18.20 10.44 21.36
N THR A 308 18.32 11.76 21.54
CA THR A 308 19.29 12.38 22.47
C THR A 308 18.96 12.17 23.95
N LYS A 309 17.72 11.79 24.28
CA LYS A 309 17.23 11.63 25.67
C LYS A 309 16.62 10.25 25.95
N GLY A 310 16.57 9.36 24.95
CA GLY A 310 15.99 8.05 25.13
C GLY A 310 15.99 7.22 23.86
N ALA A 311 15.46 6.01 23.96
CA ALA A 311 15.35 5.06 22.86
C ALA A 311 13.97 4.40 22.84
N VAL A 312 13.59 3.91 21.67
CA VAL A 312 12.34 3.17 21.46
C VAL A 312 12.63 1.85 20.76
N THR A 313 12.02 0.78 21.23
CA THR A 313 11.99 -0.51 20.52
C THR A 313 10.56 -0.85 20.16
N ILE A 314 10.32 -1.13 18.87
CA ILE A 314 9.04 -1.59 18.33
C ILE A 314 9.27 -2.94 17.66
N GLY A 315 8.41 -3.92 17.93
CA GLY A 315 8.50 -5.26 17.35
C GLY A 315 7.14 -5.92 17.23
N ARG A 316 7.11 -7.14 16.70
CA ARG A 316 5.89 -7.96 16.62
C ARG A 316 5.45 -8.57 17.96
N GLY A 317 6.31 -8.54 18.96
CA GLY A 317 6.09 -9.14 20.27
C GLY A 317 5.46 -8.17 21.28
N PRO A 318 6.19 -7.73 22.30
CA PRO A 318 5.69 -6.87 23.34
C PRO A 318 5.25 -5.48 22.81
N LEU A 319 4.51 -4.75 23.65
CA LEU A 319 4.17 -3.37 23.36
C LEU A 319 5.43 -2.49 23.30
N PRO A 320 5.46 -1.47 22.44
CA PRO A 320 6.55 -0.53 22.38
C PRO A 320 6.83 0.13 23.75
N LYS A 321 8.11 0.33 24.03
CA LYS A 321 8.57 1.04 25.23
C LYS A 321 9.47 2.18 24.82
N ILE A 322 9.33 3.31 25.50
CA ILE A 322 10.29 4.39 25.50
C ILE A 322 11.10 4.27 26.77
N GLU A 323 12.42 4.19 26.64
CA GLU A 323 13.37 4.14 27.73
C GLU A 323 14.25 5.41 27.70
N GLY A 324 14.63 5.92 28.86
CA GLY A 324 15.46 7.11 28.97
C GLY A 324 14.87 8.16 29.91
N ALA A 325 15.03 9.44 29.58
CA ALA A 325 14.63 10.55 30.46
C ALA A 325 13.12 10.63 30.70
N ASN A 326 12.30 10.23 29.69
CA ASN A 326 10.85 10.26 29.78
C ASN A 326 10.30 8.86 29.42
N PRO A 327 10.37 7.88 30.34
CA PRO A 327 9.92 6.52 30.06
C PRO A 327 8.40 6.49 29.83
N TRP A 328 7.98 5.70 28.83
CA TRP A 328 6.59 5.55 28.48
C TRP A 328 6.30 4.14 27.95
N THR A 329 5.11 3.67 28.19
CA THR A 329 4.59 2.39 27.64
C THR A 329 3.14 2.60 27.25
N PHE A 330 2.73 2.00 26.13
CA PHE A 330 1.33 2.01 25.73
C PHE A 330 0.48 1.16 26.69
N GLU A 331 -0.58 1.73 27.24
CA GLU A 331 -1.47 1.05 28.20
C GLU A 331 -2.82 0.64 27.59
N GLY A 332 -3.06 0.96 26.31
CA GLY A 332 -4.31 0.65 25.63
C GLY A 332 -4.39 -0.77 25.10
N VAL A 333 -5.55 -1.12 24.56
CA VAL A 333 -5.78 -2.38 23.84
C VAL A 333 -5.33 -2.23 22.39
N LYS A 334 -4.59 -3.21 21.85
CA LYS A 334 -4.20 -3.23 20.43
C LYS A 334 -5.46 -3.37 19.56
N ASN A 335 -5.55 -2.53 18.53
CA ASN A 335 -6.56 -2.68 17.49
C ASN A 335 -6.10 -3.64 16.37
N ASP A 336 -7.03 -4.07 15.54
CA ASP A 336 -6.72 -4.63 14.22
C ASP A 336 -6.47 -3.48 13.24
N MET A 337 -5.21 -3.26 12.90
CA MET A 337 -4.80 -2.17 11.99
C MET A 337 -5.36 -2.32 10.58
N TYR A 338 -5.54 -3.56 10.10
CA TYR A 338 -6.12 -3.83 8.78
C TYR A 338 -7.62 -3.53 8.73
N GLN A 339 -8.34 -3.76 9.81
CA GLN A 339 -9.74 -3.36 9.91
C GLN A 339 -9.85 -1.84 10.04
N TYR A 340 -9.01 -1.24 10.88
CA TYR A 340 -9.10 0.19 11.18
C TYR A 340 -8.81 1.10 9.97
N GLU A 341 -7.94 0.70 9.04
CA GLU A 341 -7.75 1.45 7.79
C GLU A 341 -9.04 1.54 6.96
N HIS A 342 -9.86 0.50 6.94
CA HIS A 342 -11.17 0.50 6.30
C HIS A 342 -12.21 1.27 7.10
N ASP A 343 -12.20 1.18 8.43
CA ASP A 343 -13.10 1.97 9.29
C ASP A 343 -12.90 3.47 9.06
N VAL A 344 -11.64 3.93 8.94
CA VAL A 344 -11.31 5.32 8.59
C VAL A 344 -11.84 5.70 7.22
N LEU A 345 -11.66 4.86 6.20
CA LEU A 345 -12.15 5.09 4.85
C LEU A 345 -13.67 5.31 4.84
N PHE A 346 -14.43 4.36 5.39
CA PHE A 346 -15.89 4.40 5.35
C PHE A 346 -16.45 5.51 6.24
N ALA A 347 -15.85 5.77 7.39
CA ALA A 347 -16.23 6.90 8.25
C ALA A 347 -16.04 8.25 7.54
N ALA A 348 -14.92 8.46 6.85
CA ALA A 348 -14.66 9.67 6.08
C ALA A 348 -15.70 9.85 4.94
N ILE A 349 -16.01 8.79 4.20
CA ILE A 349 -17.03 8.80 3.14
C ILE A 349 -18.40 9.17 3.72
N ARG A 350 -18.82 8.54 4.84
CA ARG A 350 -20.12 8.82 5.48
C ARG A 350 -20.24 10.25 5.96
N LYS A 351 -19.14 10.82 6.45
CA LYS A 351 -19.13 12.20 6.96
C LYS A 351 -18.91 13.24 5.87
N GLY A 352 -18.48 12.83 4.66
CA GLY A 352 -18.04 13.74 3.61
C GLY A 352 -16.75 14.47 3.99
N GLU A 353 -15.92 13.87 4.84
CA GLU A 353 -14.65 14.44 5.30
C GLU A 353 -13.53 14.11 4.31
N ALA A 354 -12.67 15.10 4.04
CA ALA A 354 -11.50 14.89 3.21
C ALA A 354 -10.45 14.03 3.98
N HIS A 355 -10.11 12.87 3.42
CA HIS A 355 -8.98 12.06 3.87
C HIS A 355 -8.23 11.55 2.64
N ASN A 356 -6.93 11.84 2.55
CA ASN A 356 -6.17 11.45 1.36
C ASN A 356 -4.70 11.15 1.71
N ASP A 357 -4.36 9.87 1.70
CA ASP A 357 -3.01 9.34 1.94
C ASP A 357 -2.10 9.38 0.70
N GLY A 358 -2.60 9.82 -0.44
CA GLY A 358 -1.95 9.67 -1.75
C GLY A 358 -0.54 10.24 -1.83
N GLU A 359 -0.30 11.42 -1.24
CA GLU A 359 1.02 12.04 -1.24
C GLU A 359 2.01 11.25 -0.38
N ARG A 360 1.61 10.90 0.85
CA ARG A 360 2.44 10.14 1.79
C ARG A 360 2.80 8.76 1.22
N MET A 361 1.82 8.03 0.65
CA MET A 361 2.10 6.71 0.07
C MET A 361 3.05 6.80 -1.14
N ALA A 362 2.97 7.88 -1.93
CA ALA A 362 3.87 8.10 -3.06
C ALA A 362 5.30 8.39 -2.59
N VAL A 363 5.47 9.25 -1.59
CA VAL A 363 6.78 9.57 -1.00
C VAL A 363 7.43 8.34 -0.37
N SER A 364 6.72 7.59 0.49
CA SER A 364 7.26 6.36 1.09
C SER A 364 7.65 5.33 0.04
N THR A 365 6.85 5.19 -1.03
CA THR A 365 7.17 4.29 -2.14
C THR A 365 8.44 4.74 -2.87
N LEU A 366 8.58 6.04 -3.15
CA LEU A 366 9.78 6.58 -3.81
C LEU A 366 11.05 6.36 -2.98
N VAL A 367 10.98 6.54 -1.66
CA VAL A 367 12.12 6.28 -0.75
C VAL A 367 12.54 4.81 -0.78
N GLY A 368 11.57 3.87 -0.84
CA GLY A 368 11.88 2.45 -1.05
C GLY A 368 12.53 2.17 -2.41
N ILE A 369 12.01 2.78 -3.49
CA ILE A 369 12.57 2.68 -4.85
C ILE A 369 13.99 3.28 -4.89
N MET A 370 14.23 4.42 -4.24
CA MET A 370 15.55 5.05 -4.11
C MET A 370 16.57 4.08 -3.47
N GLY A 371 16.18 3.35 -2.41
CA GLY A 371 17.00 2.33 -1.78
C GLY A 371 17.33 1.17 -2.72
N ARG A 372 16.35 0.69 -3.49
CA ARG A 372 16.58 -0.32 -4.55
C ARG A 372 17.54 0.19 -5.61
N MET A 373 17.35 1.41 -6.12
CA MET A 373 18.23 2.01 -7.13
C MET A 373 19.68 2.05 -6.64
N ALA A 374 19.89 2.49 -5.39
CA ALA A 374 21.22 2.51 -4.78
C ALA A 374 21.83 1.09 -4.69
N ALA A 375 21.06 0.09 -4.27
CA ALA A 375 21.51 -1.29 -4.19
C ALA A 375 21.85 -1.90 -5.56
N TYR A 376 20.99 -1.64 -6.56
CA TYR A 376 21.14 -2.21 -7.92
C TYR A 376 22.30 -1.62 -8.70
N THR A 377 22.60 -0.34 -8.48
CA THR A 377 23.69 0.36 -9.16
C THR A 377 25.00 0.38 -8.41
N GLY A 378 24.94 0.24 -7.07
CA GLY A 378 26.10 0.44 -6.19
C GLY A 378 26.48 1.93 -6.04
N GLN A 379 25.62 2.85 -6.46
CA GLN A 379 25.88 4.29 -6.43
C GLN A 379 25.15 4.95 -5.24
N GLN A 380 25.67 6.11 -4.81
CA GLN A 380 24.87 7.01 -3.98
C GLN A 380 23.77 7.63 -4.85
N VAL A 381 22.54 7.65 -4.33
CA VAL A 381 21.36 8.22 -5.00
C VAL A 381 20.78 9.30 -4.12
N THR A 382 20.52 10.49 -4.68
CA THR A 382 19.78 11.55 -3.98
C THR A 382 18.28 11.37 -4.18
N TYR A 383 17.46 11.95 -3.30
CA TYR A 383 16.00 11.93 -3.45
C TYR A 383 15.56 12.56 -4.78
N GLU A 384 16.20 13.66 -5.16
CA GLU A 384 15.92 14.34 -6.43
C GLU A 384 16.27 13.49 -7.65
N GLN A 385 17.42 12.80 -7.64
CA GLN A 385 17.78 11.86 -8.69
C GLN A 385 16.76 10.71 -8.79
N ALA A 386 16.36 10.15 -7.66
CA ALA A 386 15.33 9.09 -7.64
C ALA A 386 14.00 9.60 -8.20
N LEU A 387 13.53 10.78 -7.75
CA LEU A 387 12.28 11.38 -8.23
C LEU A 387 12.28 11.66 -9.73
N ASN A 388 13.39 12.13 -10.27
CA ASN A 388 13.52 12.51 -11.69
C ASN A 388 14.00 11.37 -12.60
N SER A 389 14.26 10.17 -12.03
CA SER A 389 14.69 9.00 -12.80
C SER A 389 13.69 8.66 -13.91
N GLN A 390 14.24 8.28 -15.05
CA GLN A 390 13.48 7.79 -16.20
C GLN A 390 13.45 6.26 -16.28
N GLU A 391 14.01 5.57 -15.27
CA GLU A 391 13.93 4.12 -15.18
C GLU A 391 12.47 3.68 -15.21
N ARG A 392 12.10 2.95 -16.25
CA ARG A 392 10.75 2.39 -16.41
C ARG A 392 10.84 0.87 -16.32
N LEU A 393 10.29 0.32 -15.25
CA LEU A 393 10.23 -1.13 -15.07
C LEU A 393 8.97 -1.72 -15.68
N PHE A 394 7.84 -1.03 -15.54
CA PHE A 394 6.57 -1.53 -16.07
C PHE A 394 6.58 -1.45 -17.60
N PRO A 395 6.34 -2.57 -18.33
CA PRO A 395 6.39 -2.60 -19.78
C PRO A 395 5.27 -1.75 -20.41
N GLU A 396 5.55 -1.12 -21.54
CA GLU A 396 4.58 -0.27 -22.25
C GLU A 396 3.38 -1.06 -22.78
N LYS A 397 3.60 -2.31 -23.15
CA LYS A 397 2.57 -3.20 -23.69
C LYS A 397 2.65 -4.56 -23.02
N LEU A 398 1.50 -5.05 -22.58
CA LEU A 398 1.31 -6.40 -22.07
C LEU A 398 0.30 -7.11 -22.94
N ASP A 399 0.72 -8.21 -23.58
CA ASP A 399 -0.18 -9.10 -24.30
C ASP A 399 -0.34 -10.38 -23.47
N TRP A 400 -1.52 -10.58 -22.94
CA TRP A 400 -1.83 -11.75 -22.10
C TRP A 400 -1.75 -13.07 -22.91
N ALA A 401 -2.28 -13.08 -24.15
CA ALA A 401 -2.50 -14.32 -24.90
C ALA A 401 -1.24 -14.83 -25.59
N THR A 402 -0.45 -13.92 -26.17
CA THR A 402 0.72 -14.27 -27.01
C THR A 402 2.02 -13.68 -26.50
N GLY A 403 1.95 -12.88 -25.41
CA GLY A 403 3.00 -11.98 -24.97
C GLY A 403 4.27 -12.71 -24.56
N LYS A 404 5.31 -12.50 -25.35
CA LYS A 404 6.69 -12.68 -24.92
C LYS A 404 7.07 -11.48 -24.08
N LEU A 405 7.64 -11.74 -22.92
CA LEU A 405 8.18 -10.71 -22.04
C LEU A 405 9.50 -11.23 -21.47
N ASP A 406 10.59 -10.69 -21.96
CA ASP A 406 11.91 -11.05 -21.48
C ASP A 406 12.08 -10.60 -20.02
N VAL A 407 12.69 -11.46 -19.23
CA VAL A 407 13.10 -11.11 -17.87
C VAL A 407 14.32 -10.23 -17.95
N LEU A 408 14.25 -9.02 -17.41
CA LEU A 408 15.41 -8.15 -17.30
C LEU A 408 16.53 -8.86 -16.51
N PRO A 409 17.79 -8.67 -16.87
CA PRO A 409 18.91 -9.28 -16.14
C PRO A 409 18.87 -8.91 -14.66
N LEU A 410 19.32 -9.83 -13.81
CA LEU A 410 19.60 -9.51 -12.42
C LEU A 410 20.58 -8.34 -12.33
N ALA A 411 20.26 -7.32 -11.55
CA ALA A 411 21.12 -6.16 -11.39
C ALA A 411 22.52 -6.54 -10.85
N ARG A 412 23.52 -5.80 -11.29
CA ARG A 412 24.94 -6.00 -10.89
C ARG A 412 25.48 -4.67 -10.39
N PRO A 413 25.68 -4.50 -9.07
CA PRO A 413 26.25 -3.27 -8.51
C PRO A 413 27.61 -2.93 -9.18
N GLY A 414 27.81 -1.66 -9.50
CA GLY A 414 28.97 -1.17 -10.24
C GLY A 414 28.92 -1.38 -11.76
N VAL A 415 27.94 -2.12 -12.28
CA VAL A 415 27.75 -2.39 -13.71
C VAL A 415 26.38 -1.88 -14.20
N THR A 416 25.32 -2.18 -13.45
CA THR A 416 23.96 -1.67 -13.74
C THR A 416 23.95 -0.15 -13.65
N LYS A 417 23.47 0.51 -14.70
CA LYS A 417 23.44 1.97 -14.77
C LYS A 417 22.22 2.53 -14.05
N PHE A 418 22.38 3.72 -13.52
CA PHE A 418 21.27 4.56 -13.05
C PHE A 418 20.69 5.34 -14.25
N PHE A 419 19.35 5.45 -14.33
CA PHE A 419 18.64 6.14 -15.41
C PHE A 419 17.65 7.18 -14.88
#